data_bd6cd39b23cbbbaaaae80411bd52fa53
#
_entry.id   bd6cd39b23cbbbaaaae80411bd52fa53
#
_cell.length_a   1.000
_cell.length_b   1.000
_cell.length_c   1.000
_cell.angle_alpha   90.00
_cell.angle_beta   90.00
_cell.angle_gamma   90.00
#
_symmetry.space_group_name_H-M   'P 1'
#
loop_
_entity.id
_entity.type
_entity.pdbx_description
1 polymer ?
#
loop_
_entity_poly.entity_id
_entity_poly.type
_entity_poly.pdbx_seq_one_letter_code
_entity_poly.pdbx_strand_id
1 'polypeptide(L)'
;AEVLCMSTQDRIEPTASLDSVTEHCTRTGINAECSIDSHVPVVRVNRHISRKPKISVIVPTRGTVQEIRGKNIVMAAHAIRSLRNTCTYKNLEIIAVLDKETTQESRTEIIDACGNSITVVEYDQEFNFAEKVNLGVVNSDGDYLLLLNDDTEFISPDTIETLMGLLEDPEVAMAGPMLLYEDGLIQSAGHILNPIPYDLYRHRSPQHVGAQNMLRVQREVSGVIAACVLIKRSAFLEVGGLCTLFPSNYNDVDFGLKLRDAGYRIVWTPHAQMYHFESKTRSPKLRPFEVASIGKRWRDKLDDDPYFNPHLERYISVWKQNVLGQRSLVEALG
;
A
#
# COMPACT_ATOMS: atom_id res chain seq x y z
N ALA A 1 3.60 24.79 -18.21
CA ALA A 1 2.34 24.04 -18.31
C ALA A 1 2.15 23.43 -19.72
N GLU A 2 2.66 24.08 -20.76
CA GLU A 2 2.46 23.62 -22.16
C GLU A 2 3.34 22.44 -22.57
N VAL A 3 4.42 22.19 -21.88
CA VAL A 3 5.36 21.10 -22.22
C VAL A 3 4.81 19.70 -21.85
N LEU A 4 3.79 19.63 -21.03
CA LEU A 4 3.14 18.37 -20.61
C LEU A 4 1.76 18.15 -21.24
N CYS A 5 1.26 19.07 -22.03
CA CYS A 5 0.05 18.88 -22.81
C CYS A 5 0.42 18.42 -24.21
N MET A 6 0.23 17.13 -24.49
CA MET A 6 -0.04 16.72 -25.86
C MET A 6 -1.20 17.58 -26.36
N SER A 7 -1.05 18.19 -27.54
CA SER A 7 -2.09 19.05 -28.09
C SER A 7 -3.40 18.25 -28.17
N THR A 8 -4.54 18.93 -28.03
CA THR A 8 -5.85 18.30 -28.16
C THR A 8 -6.09 17.67 -29.54
N GLN A 9 -5.20 17.93 -30.51
CA GLN A 9 -5.22 17.34 -31.85
C GLN A 9 -4.53 15.96 -31.94
N ASP A 10 -3.65 15.62 -30.98
CA ASP A 10 -2.92 14.34 -30.94
C ASP A 10 -3.54 13.34 -29.95
N ARG A 11 -4.86 13.42 -29.71
CA ARG A 11 -5.54 12.42 -28.87
C ARG A 11 -5.52 11.10 -29.57
N ILE A 12 -4.70 10.16 -29.06
CA ILE A 12 -4.79 8.75 -29.43
C ILE A 12 -6.21 8.29 -29.09
N GLU A 13 -6.88 7.72 -30.08
CA GLU A 13 -8.21 7.14 -29.86
C GLU A 13 -8.11 6.07 -28.76
N PRO A 14 -8.99 6.11 -27.74
CA PRO A 14 -8.93 5.15 -26.63
C PRO A 14 -8.96 3.68 -27.08
N THR A 15 -9.64 3.38 -28.16
CA THR A 15 -9.70 2.06 -28.80
C THR A 15 -8.33 1.60 -29.32
N ALA A 16 -7.56 2.48 -29.95
CA ALA A 16 -6.21 2.16 -30.42
C ALA A 16 -5.26 1.88 -29.23
N SER A 17 -5.43 2.61 -28.11
CA SER A 17 -4.70 2.33 -26.88
C SER A 17 -5.09 0.97 -26.29
N LEU A 18 -6.38 0.64 -26.27
CA LEU A 18 -6.88 -0.64 -25.78
C LEU A 18 -6.30 -1.80 -26.60
N ASP A 19 -6.34 -1.70 -27.92
CA ASP A 19 -5.82 -2.74 -28.84
C ASP A 19 -4.32 -2.96 -28.61
N SER A 20 -3.55 -1.86 -28.52
CA SER A 20 -2.10 -1.91 -28.30
C SER A 20 -1.73 -2.54 -26.95
N VAL A 21 -2.45 -2.20 -25.86
CA VAL A 21 -2.21 -2.78 -24.53
C VAL A 21 -2.63 -4.24 -24.48
N THR A 22 -3.76 -4.60 -25.12
CA THR A 22 -4.22 -5.98 -25.19
C THR A 22 -3.24 -6.86 -25.98
N GLU A 23 -2.74 -6.38 -27.12
CA GLU A 23 -1.72 -7.06 -27.90
C GLU A 23 -0.42 -7.24 -27.09
N HIS A 24 0.01 -6.18 -26.38
CA HIS A 24 1.17 -6.26 -25.49
C HIS A 24 1.00 -7.35 -24.43
N CYS A 25 -0.13 -7.38 -23.72
CA CYS A 25 -0.41 -8.41 -22.72
C CYS A 25 -0.34 -9.81 -23.32
N THR A 26 -0.96 -10.00 -24.49
CA THR A 26 -0.93 -11.29 -25.21
C THR A 26 0.49 -11.70 -25.59
N ARG A 27 1.26 -10.79 -26.19
CA ARG A 27 2.63 -11.04 -26.66
C ARG A 27 3.60 -11.34 -25.52
N THR A 28 3.39 -10.71 -24.34
CA THR A 28 4.25 -10.90 -23.14
C THR A 28 3.73 -12.00 -22.20
N GLY A 29 2.63 -12.66 -22.54
CA GLY A 29 2.06 -13.74 -21.73
C GLY A 29 1.37 -13.26 -20.44
N ILE A 30 1.01 -11.96 -20.36
CA ILE A 30 0.26 -11.41 -19.24
C ILE A 30 -1.19 -11.85 -19.36
N ASN A 31 -1.67 -12.68 -18.45
CA ASN A 31 -3.06 -13.10 -18.39
C ASN A 31 -3.92 -11.97 -17.79
N ALA A 32 -4.53 -11.17 -18.64
CA ALA A 32 -5.32 -10.02 -18.22
C ALA A 32 -6.49 -9.73 -19.15
N GLU A 33 -7.54 -9.13 -18.59
CA GLU A 33 -8.61 -8.46 -19.33
C GLU A 33 -8.30 -6.95 -19.37
N CYS A 34 -8.30 -6.39 -20.59
CA CYS A 34 -8.08 -4.97 -20.80
C CYS A 34 -9.40 -4.26 -21.11
N SER A 35 -9.63 -3.10 -20.50
CA SER A 35 -10.83 -2.28 -20.74
C SER A 35 -10.49 -0.79 -20.63
N ILE A 36 -11.31 0.06 -21.27
CA ILE A 36 -11.17 1.51 -21.12
C ILE A 36 -11.86 1.92 -19.81
N ASP A 37 -11.20 2.77 -19.00
CA ASP A 37 -11.81 3.35 -17.80
C ASP A 37 -13.05 4.17 -18.19
N SER A 38 -14.11 4.08 -17.38
CA SER A 38 -15.40 4.71 -17.69
C SER A 38 -15.39 6.24 -17.60
N HIS A 39 -14.37 6.85 -16.99
CA HIS A 39 -14.32 8.28 -16.71
C HIS A 39 -13.21 9.00 -17.47
N VAL A 40 -12.14 8.30 -17.81
CA VAL A 40 -10.97 8.87 -18.48
C VAL A 40 -10.43 7.92 -19.57
N PRO A 41 -9.79 8.44 -20.63
CA PRO A 41 -9.31 7.62 -21.74
C PRO A 41 -8.00 6.88 -21.37
N VAL A 42 -8.05 6.03 -20.36
CA VAL A 42 -6.92 5.16 -19.98
C VAL A 42 -7.34 3.70 -20.01
N VAL A 43 -6.39 2.82 -20.27
CA VAL A 43 -6.63 1.38 -20.27
C VAL A 43 -6.41 0.80 -18.88
N ARG A 44 -7.43 0.18 -18.34
CA ARG A 44 -7.35 -0.67 -17.15
C ARG A 44 -6.90 -2.06 -17.57
N VAL A 45 -5.86 -2.58 -16.91
CA VAL A 45 -5.38 -3.95 -17.07
C VAL A 45 -5.76 -4.74 -15.83
N ASN A 46 -6.77 -5.59 -15.93
CA ASN A 46 -7.21 -6.48 -14.86
C ASN A 46 -6.49 -7.82 -14.99
N ARG A 47 -5.44 -8.05 -14.21
CA ARG A 47 -4.64 -9.28 -14.27
C ARG A 47 -5.35 -10.40 -13.54
N HIS A 48 -5.47 -11.55 -14.18
CA HIS A 48 -6.04 -12.75 -13.58
C HIS A 48 -4.97 -13.58 -12.89
N ILE A 49 -5.29 -14.07 -11.72
CA ILE A 49 -4.42 -14.97 -10.98
C ILE A 49 -4.44 -16.37 -11.58
N SER A 50 -3.27 -16.96 -11.76
CA SER A 50 -3.10 -18.29 -12.35
C SER A 50 -3.43 -19.42 -11.35
N ARG A 51 -3.29 -19.15 -10.05
CA ARG A 51 -3.51 -20.12 -8.97
C ARG A 51 -3.98 -19.38 -7.70
N LYS A 52 -4.49 -20.12 -6.74
CA LYS A 52 -4.94 -19.59 -5.43
C LYS A 52 -4.05 -20.12 -4.30
N PRO A 53 -2.79 -19.66 -4.17
CA PRO A 53 -1.90 -20.08 -3.11
C PRO A 53 -2.43 -19.64 -1.74
N LYS A 54 -1.91 -20.24 -0.67
CA LYS A 54 -2.22 -19.84 0.70
C LYS A 54 -1.62 -18.47 1.01
N ILE A 55 -2.40 -17.60 1.63
CA ILE A 55 -1.98 -16.28 2.09
C ILE A 55 -2.05 -16.25 3.61
N SER A 56 -0.95 -15.86 4.25
CA SER A 56 -0.92 -15.59 5.68
C SER A 56 -1.26 -14.13 5.94
N VAL A 57 -2.37 -13.90 6.62
CA VAL A 57 -2.82 -12.57 7.05
C VAL A 57 -2.22 -12.28 8.42
N ILE A 58 -1.28 -11.36 8.49
CA ILE A 58 -0.59 -10.98 9.73
C ILE A 58 -1.29 -9.77 10.32
N VAL A 59 -1.89 -9.94 11.49
CA VAL A 59 -2.66 -8.90 12.19
C VAL A 59 -2.01 -8.58 13.54
N PRO A 60 -1.08 -7.62 13.59
CA PRO A 60 -0.54 -7.14 14.86
C PRO A 60 -1.59 -6.26 15.55
N THR A 61 -1.98 -6.58 16.79
CA THR A 61 -3.01 -5.82 17.51
C THR A 61 -2.77 -5.77 19.01
N ARG A 62 -3.35 -4.77 19.66
CA ARG A 62 -3.48 -4.63 21.11
C ARG A 62 -4.88 -5.00 21.61
N GLY A 63 -5.77 -5.39 20.70
CA GLY A 63 -7.18 -5.64 21.01
C GLY A 63 -7.95 -4.37 21.37
N THR A 64 -7.55 -3.22 20.86
CA THR A 64 -8.13 -1.92 21.21
C THR A 64 -9.59 -1.82 20.77
N VAL A 65 -10.44 -1.29 21.66
CA VAL A 65 -11.82 -0.91 21.35
C VAL A 65 -11.86 0.56 20.98
N GLN A 66 -12.48 0.90 19.87
CA GLN A 66 -12.64 2.27 19.39
C GLN A 66 -14.05 2.50 18.83
N GLU A 67 -14.47 3.76 18.84
CA GLU A 67 -15.71 4.16 18.20
C GLU A 67 -15.49 4.39 16.70
N ILE A 68 -16.19 3.62 15.87
CA ILE A 68 -16.24 3.78 14.42
C ILE A 68 -17.72 3.93 14.02
N ARG A 69 -18.05 5.02 13.35
CA ARG A 69 -19.41 5.34 12.89
C ARG A 69 -20.47 5.18 14.01
N GLY A 70 -20.13 5.67 15.22
CA GLY A 70 -21.03 5.66 16.39
C GLY A 70 -21.18 4.30 17.10
N LYS A 71 -20.31 3.32 16.81
CA LYS A 71 -20.30 2.01 17.46
C LYS A 71 -18.93 1.70 18.04
N ASN A 72 -18.92 1.25 19.30
CA ASN A 72 -17.71 0.69 19.91
C ASN A 72 -17.42 -0.69 19.33
N ILE A 73 -16.26 -0.88 18.76
CA ILE A 73 -15.84 -2.13 18.13
C ILE A 73 -14.44 -2.53 18.57
N VAL A 74 -14.17 -3.82 18.68
CA VAL A 74 -12.81 -4.35 18.76
C VAL A 74 -12.22 -4.27 17.38
N MET A 75 -11.23 -3.39 17.18
CA MET A 75 -10.70 -3.00 15.88
C MET A 75 -10.23 -4.21 15.08
N ALA A 76 -9.38 -5.07 15.64
CA ALA A 76 -8.88 -6.26 14.96
C ALA A 76 -10.00 -7.22 14.53
N ALA A 77 -11.00 -7.44 15.40
CA ALA A 77 -12.15 -8.29 15.06
C ALA A 77 -12.95 -7.70 13.89
N HIS A 78 -13.11 -6.38 13.85
CA HIS A 78 -13.76 -5.67 12.75
C HIS A 78 -13.00 -5.84 11.43
N ALA A 79 -11.69 -5.59 11.43
CA ALA A 79 -10.83 -5.73 10.25
C ALA A 79 -10.89 -7.17 9.69
N ILE A 80 -10.79 -8.17 10.56
CA ILE A 80 -10.86 -9.59 10.18
C ILE A 80 -12.25 -9.97 9.63
N ARG A 81 -13.33 -9.52 10.28
CA ARG A 81 -14.71 -9.75 9.78
C ARG A 81 -14.92 -9.08 8.42
N SER A 82 -14.42 -7.85 8.25
CA SER A 82 -14.45 -7.13 6.98
C SER A 82 -13.76 -7.91 5.89
N LEU A 83 -12.52 -8.38 6.13
CA LEU A 83 -11.78 -9.24 5.20
C LEU A 83 -12.60 -10.47 4.80
N ARG A 84 -13.11 -11.22 5.77
CA ARG A 84 -13.82 -12.49 5.51
C ARG A 84 -15.15 -12.32 4.79
N ASN A 85 -15.88 -11.25 5.12
CA ASN A 85 -17.22 -10.99 4.58
C ASN A 85 -17.16 -10.30 3.20
N THR A 86 -16.20 -9.40 3.00
CA THR A 86 -16.10 -8.62 1.78
C THR A 86 -15.28 -9.33 0.71
N CYS A 87 -14.10 -9.87 1.06
CA CYS A 87 -13.20 -10.43 0.05
C CYS A 87 -13.65 -11.79 -0.47
N THR A 88 -13.49 -11.96 -1.78
CA THR A 88 -13.82 -13.19 -2.51
C THR A 88 -12.77 -14.29 -2.34
N TYR A 89 -11.52 -13.92 -2.08
CA TYR A 89 -10.43 -14.87 -1.83
C TYR A 89 -10.60 -15.57 -0.49
N LYS A 90 -10.49 -16.90 -0.46
CA LYS A 90 -10.80 -17.70 0.74
C LYS A 90 -9.65 -18.57 1.26
N ASN A 91 -8.56 -18.76 0.48
CA ASN A 91 -7.42 -19.57 0.94
C ASN A 91 -6.49 -18.75 1.85
N LEU A 92 -7.00 -18.44 3.05
CA LEU A 92 -6.38 -17.57 4.04
C LEU A 92 -6.14 -18.32 5.33
N GLU A 93 -5.00 -18.08 5.97
CA GLU A 93 -4.80 -18.27 7.40
C GLU A 93 -4.62 -16.92 8.08
N ILE A 94 -5.05 -16.78 9.31
CA ILE A 94 -4.97 -15.54 10.08
C ILE A 94 -4.02 -15.74 11.25
N ILE A 95 -3.02 -14.90 11.36
CA ILE A 95 -2.04 -14.86 12.43
C ILE A 95 -2.30 -13.58 13.24
N ALA A 96 -2.98 -13.71 14.35
CA ALA A 96 -3.23 -12.60 15.27
C ALA A 96 -2.09 -12.50 16.28
N VAL A 97 -1.29 -11.43 16.20
CA VAL A 97 -0.21 -11.17 17.15
C VAL A 97 -0.72 -10.22 18.22
N LEU A 98 -1.08 -10.78 19.37
CA LEU A 98 -1.76 -10.09 20.46
C LEU A 98 -0.77 -9.62 21.53
N ASP A 99 -0.91 -8.37 21.97
CA ASP A 99 -0.23 -7.91 23.18
C ASP A 99 -0.76 -8.68 24.39
N LYS A 100 0.12 -8.97 25.36
CA LYS A 100 -0.22 -9.69 26.58
C LYS A 100 -1.35 -9.03 27.37
N GLU A 101 -1.42 -7.72 27.33
CA GLU A 101 -2.44 -6.91 28.01
C GLU A 101 -3.79 -6.90 27.28
N THR A 102 -3.92 -7.54 26.11
CA THR A 102 -5.20 -7.67 25.42
C THR A 102 -6.25 -8.30 26.33
N THR A 103 -7.39 -7.63 26.54
CA THR A 103 -8.43 -8.11 27.44
C THR A 103 -9.03 -9.43 26.96
N GLN A 104 -9.59 -10.21 27.88
CA GLN A 104 -10.19 -11.52 27.53
C GLN A 104 -11.39 -11.35 26.58
N GLU A 105 -12.18 -10.26 26.75
CA GLU A 105 -13.31 -9.94 25.90
C GLU A 105 -12.84 -9.68 24.47
N SER A 106 -11.81 -8.82 24.28
CA SER A 106 -11.24 -8.55 22.96
C SER A 106 -10.62 -9.78 22.33
N ARG A 107 -9.93 -10.63 23.11
CA ARG A 107 -9.38 -11.92 22.63
C ARG A 107 -10.47 -12.82 22.09
N THR A 108 -11.53 -12.99 22.85
CA THR A 108 -12.67 -13.84 22.45
C THR A 108 -13.27 -13.31 21.13
N GLU A 109 -13.49 -12.01 21.04
CA GLU A 109 -14.09 -11.40 19.85
C GLU A 109 -13.18 -11.51 18.60
N ILE A 110 -11.85 -11.40 18.78
CA ILE A 110 -10.87 -11.60 17.70
C ILE A 110 -10.86 -13.06 17.25
N ILE A 111 -10.83 -14.01 18.18
CA ILE A 111 -10.87 -15.45 17.87
C ILE A 111 -12.15 -15.82 17.11
N ASP A 112 -13.31 -15.34 17.56
CA ASP A 112 -14.60 -15.56 16.91
C ASP A 112 -14.63 -14.97 15.49
N ALA A 113 -14.01 -13.79 15.29
CA ALA A 113 -13.90 -13.17 13.98
C ALA A 113 -13.05 -13.99 13.00
N CYS A 114 -12.01 -14.66 13.49
CA CYS A 114 -11.12 -15.48 12.68
C CYS A 114 -11.74 -16.82 12.24
N GLY A 115 -12.66 -17.37 13.05
CA GLY A 115 -13.22 -18.71 12.83
C GLY A 115 -12.16 -19.82 12.99
N ASN A 116 -12.21 -20.87 12.14
CA ASN A 116 -11.38 -22.07 12.33
C ASN A 116 -9.93 -21.96 11.82
N SER A 117 -9.53 -20.83 11.19
CA SER A 117 -8.22 -20.68 10.56
C SER A 117 -7.39 -19.60 11.25
N ILE A 118 -7.20 -19.72 12.55
CA ILE A 118 -6.45 -18.75 13.36
C ILE A 118 -5.24 -19.40 14.05
N THR A 119 -4.12 -18.66 14.04
CA THR A 119 -3.01 -18.83 14.97
C THR A 119 -2.90 -17.58 15.83
N VAL A 120 -3.01 -17.74 17.14
CA VAL A 120 -2.78 -16.65 18.11
C VAL A 120 -1.34 -16.72 18.56
N VAL A 121 -0.64 -15.59 18.45
CA VAL A 121 0.75 -15.44 18.91
C VAL A 121 0.80 -14.36 19.97
N GLU A 122 1.34 -14.70 21.14
CA GLU A 122 1.49 -13.74 22.25
C GLU A 122 2.72 -12.87 22.03
N TYR A 123 2.57 -11.57 22.30
CA TYR A 123 3.65 -10.60 22.28
C TYR A 123 3.77 -9.93 23.66
N ASP A 124 4.87 -10.18 24.37
CA ASP A 124 5.14 -9.75 25.74
C ASP A 124 6.41 -8.87 25.80
N GLN A 125 6.50 -7.89 24.87
CA GLN A 125 7.60 -6.94 24.80
C GLN A 125 7.06 -5.52 24.69
N GLU A 126 7.91 -4.51 24.83
CA GLU A 126 7.55 -3.14 24.48
C GLU A 126 7.04 -3.04 23.03
N PHE A 127 6.07 -2.16 22.80
CA PHE A 127 5.46 -2.03 21.48
C PHE A 127 6.49 -1.79 20.38
N ASN A 128 6.54 -2.74 19.46
CA ASN A 128 7.32 -2.65 18.23
C ASN A 128 6.53 -3.32 17.09
N PHE A 129 5.99 -2.50 16.18
CA PHE A 129 5.21 -2.99 15.06
C PHE A 129 6.01 -3.96 14.18
N ALA A 130 7.28 -3.63 13.90
CA ALA A 130 8.14 -4.46 13.06
C ALA A 130 8.40 -5.84 13.70
N GLU A 131 8.63 -5.89 15.00
CA GLU A 131 8.81 -7.17 15.73
C GLU A 131 7.53 -8.00 15.70
N LYS A 132 6.36 -7.39 15.95
CA LYS A 132 5.07 -8.10 15.90
C LYS A 132 4.80 -8.68 14.53
N VAL A 133 5.03 -7.92 13.46
CA VAL A 133 4.89 -8.42 12.08
C VAL A 133 5.86 -9.58 11.82
N ASN A 134 7.15 -9.42 12.14
CA ASN A 134 8.15 -10.46 11.95
C ASN A 134 7.80 -11.73 12.73
N LEU A 135 7.34 -11.59 13.97
CA LEU A 135 6.88 -12.71 14.81
C LEU A 135 5.67 -13.41 14.17
N GLY A 136 4.72 -12.68 13.64
CA GLY A 136 3.58 -13.24 12.92
C GLY A 136 4.02 -14.00 11.67
N VAL A 137 4.97 -13.47 10.91
CA VAL A 137 5.52 -14.15 9.72
C VAL A 137 6.23 -15.46 10.07
N VAL A 138 6.99 -15.50 11.15
CA VAL A 138 7.67 -16.74 11.62
C VAL A 138 6.65 -17.82 12.00
N ASN A 139 5.47 -17.44 12.48
CA ASN A 139 4.39 -18.35 12.89
C ASN A 139 3.37 -18.61 11.77
N SER A 140 3.74 -18.44 10.51
CA SER A 140 2.86 -18.59 9.35
C SER A 140 3.53 -19.37 8.23
N ASP A 141 2.76 -19.94 7.28
CA ASP A 141 3.30 -20.81 6.23
C ASP A 141 2.78 -20.53 4.81
N GLY A 142 1.96 -19.48 4.61
CA GLY A 142 1.46 -19.09 3.29
C GLY A 142 2.57 -18.62 2.34
N ASP A 143 2.38 -18.79 1.05
CA ASP A 143 3.31 -18.33 -0.01
C ASP A 143 3.38 -16.81 -0.11
N TYR A 144 2.31 -16.15 0.30
CA TYR A 144 2.17 -14.70 0.34
C TYR A 144 1.82 -14.23 1.74
N LEU A 145 2.22 -13.01 2.05
CA LEU A 145 1.96 -12.33 3.32
C LEU A 145 1.03 -11.14 3.06
N LEU A 146 -0.13 -11.12 3.69
CA LEU A 146 -0.97 -9.92 3.76
C LEU A 146 -0.73 -9.27 5.12
N LEU A 147 0.05 -8.19 5.15
CA LEU A 147 0.12 -7.36 6.36
C LEU A 147 -1.17 -6.57 6.46
N LEU A 148 -1.85 -6.66 7.58
CA LEU A 148 -3.15 -6.04 7.81
C LEU A 148 -3.18 -5.37 9.18
N ASN A 149 -3.27 -4.04 9.20
CA ASN A 149 -3.50 -3.31 10.45
C ASN A 149 -4.89 -3.60 11.01
N ASP A 150 -4.99 -3.52 12.33
CA ASP A 150 -6.24 -3.76 13.05
C ASP A 150 -7.29 -2.64 12.84
N ASP A 151 -6.92 -1.47 12.34
CA ASP A 151 -7.77 -0.31 12.08
C ASP A 151 -8.12 -0.15 10.58
N THR A 152 -8.42 -1.27 9.90
CA THR A 152 -8.77 -1.28 8.47
C THR A 152 -10.15 -1.88 8.20
N GLU A 153 -10.74 -1.54 7.04
CA GLU A 153 -12.00 -2.11 6.55
C GLU A 153 -11.95 -2.26 5.02
N PHE A 154 -12.25 -3.45 4.51
CA PHE A 154 -12.26 -3.74 3.07
C PHE A 154 -13.51 -3.14 2.40
N ILE A 155 -13.31 -2.51 1.24
CA ILE A 155 -14.37 -1.96 0.37
C ILE A 155 -14.53 -2.82 -0.88
N SER A 156 -13.42 -3.06 -1.60
CA SER A 156 -13.44 -3.82 -2.86
C SER A 156 -13.42 -5.32 -2.59
N PRO A 157 -14.39 -6.09 -3.13
CA PRO A 157 -14.44 -7.54 -2.90
C PRO A 157 -13.26 -8.32 -3.47
N ASP A 158 -12.70 -7.86 -4.57
CA ASP A 158 -11.60 -8.47 -5.32
C ASP A 158 -10.23 -7.90 -4.94
N THR A 159 -10.13 -7.26 -3.77
CA THR A 159 -8.87 -6.62 -3.32
C THR A 159 -7.69 -7.58 -3.37
N ILE A 160 -7.83 -8.78 -2.84
CA ILE A 160 -6.72 -9.75 -2.76
C ILE A 160 -6.34 -10.23 -4.16
N GLU A 161 -7.31 -10.59 -4.98
CA GLU A 161 -7.09 -11.03 -6.36
C GLU A 161 -6.44 -9.93 -7.21
N THR A 162 -6.87 -8.68 -7.03
CA THR A 162 -6.28 -7.52 -7.71
C THR A 162 -4.80 -7.35 -7.33
N LEU A 163 -4.48 -7.42 -6.03
CA LEU A 163 -3.09 -7.31 -5.57
C LEU A 163 -2.25 -8.52 -6.02
N MET A 164 -2.80 -9.73 -5.95
CA MET A 164 -2.11 -10.94 -6.41
C MET A 164 -1.80 -10.90 -7.90
N GLY A 165 -2.74 -10.43 -8.73
CA GLY A 165 -2.52 -10.29 -10.17
C GLY A 165 -1.31 -9.41 -10.50
N LEU A 166 -1.00 -8.41 -9.67
CA LEU A 166 0.22 -7.60 -9.80
C LEU A 166 1.48 -8.38 -9.43
N LEU A 167 1.38 -9.28 -8.46
CA LEU A 167 2.49 -10.12 -7.99
C LEU A 167 2.75 -11.34 -8.90
N GLU A 168 1.92 -11.61 -9.92
CA GLU A 168 2.24 -12.59 -10.97
C GLU A 168 3.51 -12.18 -11.75
N ASP A 169 3.81 -10.88 -11.83
CA ASP A 169 5.09 -10.40 -12.33
C ASP A 169 6.21 -10.78 -11.35
N PRO A 170 7.24 -11.52 -11.80
CA PRO A 170 8.31 -12.01 -10.92
C PRO A 170 9.11 -10.88 -10.25
N GLU A 171 9.23 -9.72 -10.90
CA GLU A 171 9.98 -8.58 -10.38
C GLU A 171 9.18 -7.76 -9.36
N VAL A 172 7.86 -7.91 -9.29
CA VAL A 172 7.01 -7.22 -8.30
C VAL A 172 6.98 -8.02 -7.01
N ALA A 173 7.51 -7.47 -5.92
CA ALA A 173 7.55 -8.13 -4.61
C ALA A 173 6.40 -7.70 -3.69
N MET A 174 5.88 -6.49 -3.84
CA MET A 174 4.87 -5.90 -2.97
C MET A 174 3.84 -5.12 -3.76
N ALA A 175 2.56 -5.25 -3.37
CA ALA A 175 1.46 -4.50 -3.93
C ALA A 175 0.56 -3.94 -2.84
N GLY A 176 0.09 -2.68 -3.00
CA GLY A 176 -0.80 -2.02 -2.06
C GLY A 176 -2.02 -1.38 -2.72
N PRO A 177 -3.18 -1.33 -2.02
CA PRO A 177 -4.41 -0.70 -2.48
C PRO A 177 -4.39 0.82 -2.28
N MET A 178 -5.41 1.50 -2.80
CA MET A 178 -5.76 2.85 -2.38
C MET A 178 -6.35 2.80 -0.97
N LEU A 179 -5.74 3.55 -0.04
CA LEU A 179 -6.28 3.71 1.31
C LEU A 179 -7.09 5.00 1.42
N LEU A 180 -8.23 4.90 2.08
CA LEU A 180 -9.14 6.01 2.33
C LEU A 180 -9.26 6.27 3.84
N TYR A 181 -9.42 7.53 4.21
CA TYR A 181 -9.85 7.92 5.55
C TYR A 181 -11.31 7.54 5.80
N GLU A 182 -11.76 7.65 7.05
CA GLU A 182 -13.15 7.39 7.46
C GLU A 182 -14.17 8.26 6.70
N ASP A 183 -13.78 9.48 6.30
CA ASP A 183 -14.57 10.41 5.49
C ASP A 183 -14.60 10.08 3.98
N GLY A 184 -13.90 9.03 3.56
CA GLY A 184 -13.82 8.57 2.18
C GLY A 184 -12.80 9.32 1.31
N LEU A 185 -12.02 10.25 1.86
CA LEU A 185 -10.95 10.92 1.13
C LEU A 185 -9.69 10.04 1.06
N ILE A 186 -8.87 10.24 0.04
CA ILE A 186 -7.61 9.50 -0.13
C ILE A 186 -6.69 9.74 1.08
N GLN A 187 -6.26 8.66 1.71
CA GLN A 187 -5.19 8.68 2.69
C GLN A 187 -3.84 8.41 2.03
N SER A 188 -3.77 7.36 1.22
CA SER A 188 -2.55 6.99 0.51
C SER A 188 -2.84 6.49 -0.90
N ALA A 189 -2.07 7.01 -1.83
CA ALA A 189 -1.99 6.56 -3.21
C ALA A 189 -0.53 6.20 -3.59
N GLY A 190 0.18 5.57 -2.66
CA GLY A 190 1.59 5.21 -2.78
C GLY A 190 2.53 6.34 -2.35
N HIS A 191 3.68 5.95 -1.82
CA HIS A 191 4.70 6.87 -1.36
C HIS A 191 5.54 7.43 -2.50
N ILE A 192 5.90 8.69 -2.39
CA ILE A 192 7.07 9.31 -3.03
C ILE A 192 8.05 9.76 -1.95
N LEU A 193 9.33 9.74 -2.28
CA LEU A 193 10.42 10.15 -1.40
C LEU A 193 11.05 11.43 -1.96
N ASN A 194 11.10 12.51 -1.14
CA ASN A 194 11.67 13.76 -1.67
C ASN A 194 11.92 14.86 -0.62
N PRO A 195 12.91 14.80 0.21
CA PRO A 195 13.58 13.64 0.84
C PRO A 195 12.75 13.00 1.94
N ILE A 196 11.56 13.54 2.20
CA ILE A 196 10.61 13.01 3.18
C ILE A 196 9.60 12.14 2.46
N PRO A 197 9.19 11.00 3.02
CA PRO A 197 8.12 10.19 2.45
C PRO A 197 6.79 10.95 2.48
N TYR A 198 6.11 10.99 1.35
CA TYR A 198 4.78 11.57 1.20
C TYR A 198 3.80 10.55 0.62
N ASP A 199 2.60 10.54 1.17
CA ASP A 199 1.45 9.90 0.56
C ASP A 199 0.86 10.81 -0.51
N LEU A 200 0.81 10.32 -1.75
CA LEU A 200 0.31 11.10 -2.86
C LEU A 200 -1.19 11.37 -2.73
N TYR A 201 -1.57 12.60 -3.04
CA TYR A 201 -2.95 13.07 -3.14
C TYR A 201 -3.79 12.91 -1.85
N ARG A 202 -3.13 12.91 -0.66
CA ARG A 202 -3.84 12.93 0.63
C ARG A 202 -4.97 13.97 0.65
N HIS A 203 -6.09 13.61 1.27
CA HIS A 203 -7.31 14.45 1.40
C HIS A 203 -7.95 14.86 0.07
N ARG A 204 -7.62 14.18 -1.05
CA ARG A 204 -8.36 14.34 -2.31
C ARG A 204 -9.43 13.28 -2.44
N SER A 205 -10.46 13.59 -3.26
CA SER A 205 -11.49 12.60 -3.60
C SER A 205 -10.88 11.39 -4.30
N PRO A 206 -11.32 10.16 -4.03
CA PRO A 206 -10.90 8.98 -4.77
C PRO A 206 -11.30 8.99 -6.25
N GLN A 207 -12.22 9.88 -6.66
CA GLN A 207 -12.56 10.15 -8.05
C GLN A 207 -11.58 11.11 -8.74
N HIS A 208 -10.68 11.74 -7.99
CA HIS A 208 -9.65 12.61 -8.58
C HIS A 208 -8.75 11.80 -9.52
N VAL A 209 -8.49 12.32 -10.70
CA VAL A 209 -7.73 11.59 -11.73
C VAL A 209 -6.21 11.67 -11.53
N GLY A 210 -5.74 12.68 -10.80
CA GLY A 210 -4.32 12.99 -10.66
C GLY A 210 -3.71 13.61 -11.92
N ALA A 211 -2.42 13.95 -11.85
CA ALA A 211 -1.69 14.39 -13.03
C ALA A 211 -1.61 13.22 -14.04
N GLN A 212 -1.90 13.50 -15.31
CA GLN A 212 -1.88 12.48 -16.39
C GLN A 212 -2.67 11.20 -16.07
N ASN A 213 -3.77 11.34 -15.34
CA ASN A 213 -4.64 10.23 -14.92
C ASN A 213 -3.96 9.19 -14.01
N MET A 214 -2.88 9.54 -13.32
CA MET A 214 -2.08 8.60 -12.52
C MET A 214 -2.83 7.94 -11.36
N LEU A 215 -3.96 8.51 -10.92
CA LEU A 215 -4.81 7.90 -9.91
C LEU A 215 -5.86 6.93 -10.48
N ARG A 216 -5.88 6.73 -11.80
CA ARG A 216 -6.79 5.82 -12.51
C ARG A 216 -6.10 4.57 -13.03
N VAL A 217 -4.78 4.49 -12.90
CA VAL A 217 -3.97 3.36 -13.36
C VAL A 217 -3.10 2.82 -12.23
N GLN A 218 -2.85 1.52 -12.28
CA GLN A 218 -1.82 0.90 -11.43
C GLN A 218 -0.44 1.39 -11.86
N ARG A 219 0.45 1.61 -10.91
CA ARG A 219 1.77 2.17 -11.19
C ARG A 219 2.81 1.75 -10.16
N GLU A 220 4.06 1.80 -10.56
CA GLU A 220 5.18 1.65 -9.65
C GLU A 220 5.29 2.85 -8.71
N VAL A 221 5.74 2.58 -7.49
CA VAL A 221 5.88 3.57 -6.41
C VAL A 221 7.10 3.25 -5.54
N SER A 222 7.56 4.22 -4.79
CA SER A 222 8.69 4.03 -3.87
C SER A 222 8.34 3.20 -2.65
N GLY A 223 7.08 3.12 -2.30
CA GLY A 223 6.55 2.34 -1.20
C GLY A 223 5.04 2.49 -1.09
N VAL A 224 4.45 1.74 -0.19
CA VAL A 224 3.04 1.80 0.19
C VAL A 224 2.91 1.66 1.70
N ILE A 225 1.87 2.23 2.31
CA ILE A 225 1.62 2.11 3.75
C ILE A 225 1.36 0.64 4.10
N ALA A 226 2.05 0.13 5.12
CA ALA A 226 1.90 -1.25 5.59
C ALA A 226 0.57 -1.53 6.31
N ALA A 227 -0.41 -0.63 6.23
CA ALA A 227 -1.74 -0.87 6.79
C ALA A 227 -2.50 -1.99 6.06
N CYS A 228 -2.28 -2.11 4.74
CA CYS A 228 -2.67 -3.27 3.95
C CYS A 228 -1.73 -3.42 2.76
N VAL A 229 -0.93 -4.47 2.75
CA VAL A 229 -0.03 -4.78 1.63
C VAL A 229 0.08 -6.27 1.43
N LEU A 230 0.09 -6.71 0.19
CA LEU A 230 0.36 -8.09 -0.17
C LEU A 230 1.82 -8.21 -0.65
N ILE A 231 2.55 -9.19 -0.10
CA ILE A 231 3.99 -9.35 -0.29
C ILE A 231 4.30 -10.80 -0.64
N LYS A 232 5.22 -11.04 -1.56
CA LYS A 232 5.82 -12.38 -1.73
C LYS A 232 6.60 -12.75 -0.49
N ARG A 233 6.30 -13.89 0.15
CA ARG A 233 7.05 -14.37 1.32
C ARG A 233 8.54 -14.49 1.03
N SER A 234 8.92 -14.98 -0.14
CA SER A 234 10.32 -15.12 -0.54
C SER A 234 11.06 -13.78 -0.48
N ALA A 235 10.48 -12.72 -1.04
CA ALA A 235 11.07 -11.39 -1.03
C ALA A 235 11.13 -10.79 0.39
N PHE A 236 10.08 -11.02 1.23
CA PHE A 236 10.09 -10.58 2.62
C PHE A 236 11.26 -11.21 3.39
N LEU A 237 11.48 -12.51 3.22
CA LEU A 237 12.55 -13.23 3.89
C LEU A 237 13.94 -12.85 3.35
N GLU A 238 14.06 -12.68 2.04
CA GLU A 238 15.32 -12.30 1.38
C GLU A 238 15.87 -10.98 1.92
N VAL A 239 15.00 -9.98 2.12
CA VAL A 239 15.42 -8.69 2.67
C VAL A 239 15.47 -8.66 4.21
N GLY A 240 15.22 -9.79 4.87
CA GLY A 240 15.30 -9.94 6.33
C GLY A 240 14.13 -9.29 7.09
N GLY A 241 12.93 -9.26 6.52
CA GLY A 241 11.71 -8.75 7.15
C GLY A 241 11.72 -7.25 7.46
N LEU A 242 10.87 -6.81 8.37
CA LEU A 242 10.83 -5.42 8.84
C LEU A 242 11.99 -5.13 9.81
N CYS A 243 12.56 -3.92 9.72
CA CYS A 243 13.64 -3.49 10.61
C CYS A 243 13.09 -3.04 11.96
N THR A 244 13.49 -3.72 13.04
CA THR A 244 13.01 -3.46 14.41
C THR A 244 13.50 -2.12 15.00
N LEU A 245 14.43 -1.44 14.33
CA LEU A 245 14.82 -0.07 14.67
C LEU A 245 13.72 0.96 14.37
N PHE A 246 12.66 0.57 13.66
CA PHE A 246 11.51 1.39 13.33
C PHE A 246 10.24 0.84 14.00
N PRO A 247 10.10 1.01 15.33
CA PRO A 247 9.00 0.41 16.08
C PRO A 247 7.63 1.00 15.78
N SER A 248 7.57 2.24 15.29
CA SER A 248 6.30 2.97 15.10
C SER A 248 6.15 3.60 13.73
N ASN A 249 7.20 4.24 13.22
CA ASN A 249 7.16 4.99 11.97
C ASN A 249 8.29 4.52 11.05
N TYR A 250 8.16 4.80 9.75
CA TYR A 250 9.15 4.46 8.71
C TYR A 250 9.47 2.97 8.53
N ASN A 251 8.77 2.06 9.21
CA ASN A 251 8.96 0.63 9.01
C ASN A 251 8.58 0.19 7.59
N ASP A 252 7.51 0.74 7.05
CA ASP A 252 7.05 0.56 5.66
C ASP A 252 7.98 1.24 4.64
N VAL A 253 8.46 2.44 4.94
CA VAL A 253 9.43 3.16 4.09
C VAL A 253 10.75 2.41 4.02
N ASP A 254 11.32 2.00 5.17
CA ASP A 254 12.54 1.19 5.21
C ASP A 254 12.37 -0.13 4.46
N PHE A 255 11.24 -0.80 4.66
CA PHE A 255 10.95 -2.06 4.00
C PHE A 255 10.83 -1.91 2.48
N GLY A 256 10.11 -0.88 2.01
CA GLY A 256 10.03 -0.54 0.59
C GLY A 256 11.40 -0.27 -0.03
N LEU A 257 12.25 0.49 0.67
CA LEU A 257 13.62 0.78 0.22
C LEU A 257 14.50 -0.48 0.19
N LYS A 258 14.35 -1.41 1.15
CA LYS A 258 15.05 -2.70 1.14
C LYS A 258 14.65 -3.56 -0.07
N LEU A 259 13.35 -3.65 -0.37
CA LEU A 259 12.88 -4.39 -1.55
C LEU A 259 13.43 -3.79 -2.84
N ARG A 260 13.40 -2.46 -2.96
CA ARG A 260 13.96 -1.77 -4.15
C ARG A 260 15.48 -1.93 -4.26
N ASP A 261 16.19 -1.95 -3.14
CA ASP A 261 17.63 -2.18 -3.11
C ASP A 261 18.00 -3.62 -3.54
N ALA A 262 17.12 -4.56 -3.27
CA ALA A 262 17.20 -5.94 -3.75
C ALA A 262 16.76 -6.11 -5.22
N GLY A 263 16.38 -5.03 -5.92
CA GLY A 263 15.99 -5.04 -7.33
C GLY A 263 14.51 -5.29 -7.58
N TYR A 264 13.68 -5.37 -6.55
CA TYR A 264 12.24 -5.56 -6.70
C TYR A 264 11.50 -4.26 -6.99
N ARG A 265 10.33 -4.39 -7.64
CA ARG A 265 9.37 -3.33 -7.86
C ARG A 265 8.22 -3.42 -6.84
N ILE A 266 7.66 -2.26 -6.53
CA ILE A 266 6.50 -2.08 -5.65
C ILE A 266 5.41 -1.43 -6.48
N VAL A 267 4.20 -1.98 -6.46
CA VAL A 267 3.09 -1.46 -7.27
C VAL A 267 1.93 -1.04 -6.38
N TRP A 268 1.41 0.13 -6.67
CA TRP A 268 0.16 0.63 -6.10
C TRP A 268 -0.96 0.53 -7.14
N THR A 269 -2.20 0.26 -6.66
CA THR A 269 -3.38 0.18 -7.53
C THR A 269 -4.58 0.97 -6.97
N PRO A 270 -5.31 1.74 -7.83
CA PRO A 270 -6.57 2.37 -7.44
C PRO A 270 -7.76 1.41 -7.50
N HIS A 271 -7.57 0.21 -8.08
CA HIS A 271 -8.65 -0.74 -8.35
C HIS A 271 -9.02 -1.62 -7.15
N ALA A 272 -8.22 -1.55 -6.09
CA ALA A 272 -8.51 -2.08 -4.77
C ALA A 272 -8.59 -0.91 -3.77
N GLN A 273 -9.66 -0.83 -2.99
CA GLN A 273 -9.88 0.27 -2.04
C GLN A 273 -10.23 -0.26 -0.67
N MET A 274 -9.70 0.42 0.36
CA MET A 274 -9.94 0.08 1.77
C MET A 274 -10.01 1.35 2.60
N TYR A 275 -10.77 1.32 3.69
CA TYR A 275 -10.63 2.30 4.76
C TYR A 275 -9.45 1.94 5.67
N HIS A 276 -8.74 2.96 6.12
CA HIS A 276 -7.76 2.88 7.20
C HIS A 276 -8.03 4.03 8.17
N PHE A 277 -8.54 3.69 9.35
CA PHE A 277 -9.06 4.65 10.33
C PHE A 277 -7.98 5.39 11.11
N GLU A 278 -6.81 5.45 10.63
CA GLU A 278 -5.54 6.02 11.12
C GLU A 278 -5.60 6.66 12.52
N SER A 279 -4.60 6.39 13.35
CA SER A 279 -4.42 7.00 14.68
C SER A 279 -5.51 6.68 15.71
N LYS A 280 -6.39 5.71 15.43
CA LYS A 280 -7.35 5.22 16.44
C LYS A 280 -6.65 4.36 17.50
N THR A 281 -5.55 3.72 17.14
CA THR A 281 -4.84 2.78 18.03
C THR A 281 -3.47 3.27 18.52
N ARG A 282 -2.91 4.34 17.94
CA ARG A 282 -1.59 4.90 18.32
C ARG A 282 -1.49 6.42 18.16
N SER A 283 -0.50 7.04 18.86
CA SER A 283 -0.13 8.43 18.61
C SER A 283 0.70 8.57 17.33
N PRO A 284 0.39 9.50 16.42
CA PRO A 284 1.13 9.71 15.16
C PRO A 284 2.46 10.45 15.34
N LYS A 285 2.96 10.66 16.57
CA LYS A 285 4.19 11.41 16.80
C LYS A 285 5.41 10.69 16.24
N LEU A 286 6.13 11.38 15.36
CA LEU A 286 7.43 10.95 14.89
C LEU A 286 8.44 10.99 16.04
N ARG A 287 9.19 9.90 16.23
CA ARG A 287 10.26 9.83 17.23
C ARG A 287 11.56 10.35 16.60
N PRO A 288 12.29 11.27 17.25
CA PRO A 288 13.50 11.85 16.67
C PRO A 288 14.54 10.81 16.23
N PHE A 289 14.66 9.71 16.98
CA PHE A 289 15.63 8.66 16.63
C PHE A 289 15.22 7.89 15.34
N GLU A 290 13.91 7.69 15.08
CA GLU A 290 13.44 7.04 13.84
C GLU A 290 13.74 7.94 12.64
N VAL A 291 13.49 9.25 12.77
CA VAL A 291 13.82 10.24 11.73
C VAL A 291 15.33 10.26 11.43
N ALA A 292 16.16 10.27 12.48
CA ALA A 292 17.61 10.24 12.31
C ALA A 292 18.09 8.92 11.70
N SER A 293 17.49 7.79 12.09
CA SER A 293 17.87 6.46 11.59
C SER A 293 17.52 6.26 10.12
N ILE A 294 16.32 6.69 9.68
CA ILE A 294 15.92 6.55 8.28
C ILE A 294 16.80 7.45 7.39
N GLY A 295 17.05 8.70 7.81
CA GLY A 295 17.94 9.61 7.08
C GLY A 295 19.38 9.10 7.01
N LYS A 296 19.92 8.52 8.09
CA LYS A 296 21.28 7.94 8.09
C LYS A 296 21.39 6.72 7.18
N ARG A 297 20.35 5.88 7.15
CA ARG A 297 20.36 4.61 6.41
C ARG A 297 20.13 4.79 4.90
N TRP A 298 19.26 5.72 4.51
CA TRP A 298 18.75 5.80 3.16
C TRP A 298 18.88 7.18 2.50
N ARG A 299 19.73 8.07 3.03
CA ARG A 299 19.85 9.48 2.60
C ARG A 299 19.80 9.65 1.10
N ASP A 300 20.70 8.98 0.38
CA ASP A 300 20.83 9.13 -1.06
C ASP A 300 19.57 8.68 -1.83
N LYS A 301 18.89 7.64 -1.33
CA LYS A 301 17.67 7.13 -1.92
C LYS A 301 16.41 7.93 -1.55
N LEU A 302 16.45 8.63 -0.42
CA LEU A 302 15.39 9.57 -0.03
C LEU A 302 15.45 10.85 -0.86
N ASP A 303 16.66 11.29 -1.24
CA ASP A 303 16.88 12.51 -2.01
C ASP A 303 16.65 12.32 -3.52
N ASP A 304 16.76 11.09 -4.02
CA ASP A 304 16.66 10.75 -5.45
C ASP A 304 15.65 9.62 -5.68
N ASP A 305 14.38 10.00 -5.65
CA ASP A 305 13.28 9.06 -5.92
C ASP A 305 13.03 8.95 -7.43
N PRO A 306 13.20 7.78 -8.08
CA PRO A 306 12.98 7.61 -9.51
C PRO A 306 11.52 7.84 -9.95
N TYR A 307 10.57 7.82 -9.01
CA TYR A 307 9.15 8.09 -9.29
C TYR A 307 8.75 9.55 -9.04
N PHE A 308 9.71 10.39 -8.62
CA PHE A 308 9.48 11.82 -8.45
C PHE A 308 10.06 12.63 -9.60
N ASN A 309 9.22 13.46 -10.22
CA ASN A 309 9.69 14.36 -11.28
C ASN A 309 10.38 15.60 -10.66
N PRO A 310 11.69 15.82 -10.92
CA PRO A 310 12.45 16.92 -10.31
C PRO A 310 11.95 18.33 -10.69
N HIS A 311 11.12 18.45 -11.72
CA HIS A 311 10.52 19.73 -12.12
C HIS A 311 9.24 20.07 -11.34
N LEU A 312 8.84 19.22 -10.38
CA LEU A 312 7.70 19.47 -9.51
C LEU A 312 8.13 20.07 -8.17
N GLU A 313 7.17 20.71 -7.49
CA GLU A 313 7.39 21.24 -6.15
C GLU A 313 7.70 20.09 -5.16
N ARG A 314 8.74 20.31 -4.35
CA ARG A 314 9.11 19.40 -3.25
C ARG A 314 8.22 19.63 -2.02
N TYR A 315 8.18 18.64 -1.12
CA TYR A 315 7.51 18.71 0.19
C TYR A 315 5.98 18.88 0.14
N ILE A 316 5.34 18.53 -0.98
CA ILE A 316 3.89 18.56 -1.11
C ILE A 316 3.34 17.21 -1.60
N SER A 317 2.14 16.87 -1.14
CA SER A 317 1.46 15.61 -1.46
C SER A 317 0.71 15.62 -2.79
N VAL A 318 0.79 16.69 -3.56
CA VAL A 318 0.18 16.84 -4.90
C VAL A 318 1.22 17.31 -5.89
N TRP A 319 1.14 16.83 -7.11
CA TRP A 319 2.07 17.26 -8.14
C TRP A 319 1.71 18.66 -8.65
N LYS A 320 2.58 19.59 -8.34
CA LYS A 320 2.56 20.96 -8.86
C LYS A 320 3.88 21.29 -9.53
N GLN A 321 3.83 22.06 -10.61
CA GLN A 321 5.02 22.53 -11.29
C GLN A 321 5.81 23.47 -10.37
N ASN A 322 7.14 23.30 -10.31
CA ASN A 322 8.03 24.21 -9.60
C ASN A 322 8.25 25.48 -10.42
N VAL A 323 7.40 26.47 -10.21
CA VAL A 323 7.45 27.76 -10.94
C VAL A 323 8.69 28.58 -10.55
N LEU A 324 9.20 28.41 -9.33
CA LEU A 324 10.40 29.13 -8.85
C LEU A 324 11.68 28.62 -9.53
N GLY A 325 11.78 27.31 -9.79
CA GLY A 325 12.91 26.74 -10.54
C GLY A 325 12.97 27.22 -12.00
N GLN A 326 11.85 27.52 -12.61
CA GLN A 326 11.81 28.09 -13.96
C GLN A 326 12.30 29.55 -13.99
N ARG A 327 11.99 30.35 -12.97
CA ARG A 327 12.51 31.72 -12.86
C ARG A 327 14.03 31.78 -12.71
N SER A 328 14.60 30.88 -11.92
CA SER A 328 16.05 30.82 -11.75
C SER A 328 16.80 30.38 -13.01
N LEU A 329 16.19 29.55 -13.87
CA LEU A 329 16.73 29.17 -15.17
C LEU A 329 16.67 30.32 -16.17
N VAL A 330 15.58 31.08 -16.19
CA VAL A 330 15.44 32.26 -17.06
C VAL A 330 16.38 33.40 -16.61
N GLU A 331 16.54 33.59 -15.31
CA GLU A 331 17.49 34.56 -14.75
C GLU A 331 18.96 34.14 -14.97
N ALA A 332 19.24 32.85 -15.05
CA ALA A 332 20.59 32.34 -15.34
C ALA A 332 20.95 32.34 -16.83
N LEU A 333 19.96 32.46 -17.72
CA LEU A 333 20.15 32.50 -19.17
C LEU A 333 20.00 33.91 -19.75
N GLY A 334 19.60 34.90 -18.96
CA GLY A 334 19.54 36.33 -19.32
C GLY A 334 20.73 37.08 -18.81
#